data_281390fd871af9f46966a576b6b6742a
#
_entry.id   281390fd871af9f46966a576b6b6742a
#
_cell.length_a   1.000
_cell.length_b   1.000
_cell.length_c   1.000
_cell.angle_alpha   90.00
_cell.angle_beta   90.00
_cell.angle_gamma   90.00
#
_symmetry.space_group_name_H-M   'P 1'
#
loop_
_entity.id
_entity.type
_entity.pdbx_description
1 polymer ?
#
loop_
_entity_poly.entity_id
_entity_poly.type
_entity_poly.pdbx_seq_one_letter_code
_entity_poly.pdbx_strand_id
1 'polypeptide(L)'
;IFINQIREKIGGFSFVPGVQTTTSGGRALKFFSTVRMEVKRVGSVKQGDEMVGNEVLVKVTKNKVAPPFKEARFNVMYGQGISKIGEILDAGIDFGVISKSGSWFAYGDEKLGQGRINVEKMLKENTELFSRIEAQVMEKIREKLGLNAEEENSEEIKNSENNNDSNDSNNSNETED
;
A
#
# COMPACT_ATOMS: atom_id res chain seq x y z
N ILE A 1 18.08 4.44 3.56
CA ILE A 1 17.72 3.29 2.70
C ILE A 1 18.98 2.83 1.97
N PHE A 2 19.29 1.52 2.04
CA PHE A 2 20.39 0.92 1.30
C PHE A 2 19.81 0.09 0.14
N ILE A 3 20.24 0.38 -1.07
CA ILE A 3 19.90 -0.40 -2.26
C ILE A 3 21.05 -1.36 -2.54
N ASN A 4 20.73 -2.66 -2.70
CA ASN A 4 21.72 -3.68 -2.94
C ASN A 4 21.29 -4.62 -4.07
N GLN A 5 22.24 -5.14 -4.83
CA GLN A 5 21.99 -6.11 -5.88
C GLN A 5 22.18 -7.54 -5.37
N ILE A 6 21.36 -8.44 -5.91
CA ILE A 6 21.53 -9.87 -5.72
C ILE A 6 22.59 -10.36 -6.72
N ARG A 7 23.53 -11.15 -6.25
CA ARG A 7 24.58 -11.78 -7.03
C ARG A 7 24.46 -13.30 -6.93
N GLU A 8 24.71 -14.00 -7.99
CA GLU A 8 24.84 -15.46 -7.98
C GLU A 8 26.13 -15.83 -7.24
N LYS A 9 26.03 -16.85 -6.38
CA LYS A 9 27.20 -17.39 -5.69
C LYS A 9 27.83 -18.47 -6.55
N ILE A 10 28.97 -18.17 -7.14
CA ILE A 10 29.75 -19.12 -7.95
C ILE A 10 30.54 -20.01 -7.00
N GLY A 11 30.45 -21.36 -7.14
CA GLY A 11 31.37 -22.33 -6.52
C GLY A 11 30.98 -22.83 -5.12
N GLY A 12 29.69 -22.92 -4.80
CA GLY A 12 29.22 -23.65 -3.60
C GLY A 12 28.58 -24.99 -3.94
N PHE A 13 29.04 -26.10 -3.37
CA PHE A 13 28.27 -27.34 -3.34
C PHE A 13 26.99 -27.07 -2.56
N SER A 14 25.84 -27.09 -3.23
CA SER A 14 24.53 -26.97 -2.61
C SER A 14 23.78 -28.28 -2.82
N PHE A 15 23.35 -28.88 -1.71
CA PHE A 15 22.42 -30.02 -1.74
C PHE A 15 20.99 -29.60 -2.12
N VAL A 16 20.73 -28.28 -2.27
CA VAL A 16 19.41 -27.75 -2.65
C VAL A 16 19.47 -27.36 -4.12
N PRO A 17 18.60 -27.91 -4.98
CA PRO A 17 18.48 -27.48 -6.37
C PRO A 17 18.02 -26.01 -6.42
N GLY A 18 18.83 -25.15 -7.02
CA GLY A 18 18.54 -23.74 -7.21
C GLY A 18 19.79 -22.87 -7.20
N VAL A 19 19.71 -21.72 -7.86
CA VAL A 19 20.81 -20.75 -7.89
C VAL A 19 20.90 -20.09 -6.51
N GLN A 20 22.04 -20.30 -5.81
CA GLN A 20 22.28 -19.61 -4.56
C GLN A 20 22.62 -18.15 -4.82
N THR A 21 21.81 -17.26 -4.30
CA THR A 21 22.03 -15.82 -4.41
C THR A 21 22.59 -15.24 -3.11
N THR A 22 23.43 -14.22 -3.24
CA THR A 22 23.96 -13.45 -2.12
C THR A 22 23.92 -11.97 -2.43
N THR A 23 23.89 -11.15 -1.39
CA THR A 23 24.02 -9.70 -1.51
C THR A 23 25.46 -9.27 -1.26
N SER A 24 25.94 -8.23 -1.94
CA SER A 24 27.21 -7.60 -1.65
C SER A 24 27.20 -6.96 -0.23
N GLY A 25 28.38 -6.75 0.38
CA GLY A 25 28.49 -6.15 1.71
C GLY A 25 28.41 -7.12 2.90
N GLY A 26 28.53 -8.43 2.62
CA GLY A 26 28.64 -9.45 3.67
C GLY A 26 27.40 -9.62 4.56
N ARG A 27 27.63 -10.03 5.81
CA ARG A 27 26.55 -10.33 6.77
C ARG A 27 26.04 -9.10 7.52
N ALA A 28 26.82 -8.03 7.61
CA ALA A 28 26.54 -6.87 8.45
C ALA A 28 25.16 -6.23 8.12
N LEU A 29 24.89 -5.91 6.86
CA LEU A 29 23.60 -5.34 6.44
C LEU A 29 22.42 -6.26 6.76
N LYS A 30 22.59 -7.58 6.66
CA LYS A 30 21.53 -8.53 7.01
C LYS A 30 21.18 -8.49 8.49
N PHE A 31 22.14 -8.29 9.37
CA PHE A 31 21.91 -8.23 10.82
C PHE A 31 21.40 -6.88 11.28
N PHE A 32 22.01 -5.80 10.83
CA PHE A 32 21.69 -4.45 11.31
C PHE A 32 20.41 -3.85 10.71
N SER A 33 20.00 -4.25 9.49
CA SER A 33 18.76 -3.74 8.90
C SER A 33 17.54 -4.03 9.78
N THR A 34 16.69 -3.04 9.98
CA THR A 34 15.39 -3.16 10.65
C THR A 34 14.38 -3.84 9.74
N VAL A 35 14.29 -3.39 8.50
CA VAL A 35 13.44 -3.95 7.45
C VAL A 35 14.31 -4.36 6.28
N ARG A 36 14.00 -5.48 5.65
CA ARG A 36 14.62 -5.95 4.41
C ARG A 36 13.53 -6.38 3.44
N MET A 37 13.59 -5.82 2.25
CA MET A 37 12.67 -6.12 1.17
C MET A 37 13.42 -6.69 -0.03
N GLU A 38 12.83 -7.63 -0.71
CA GLU A 38 13.27 -8.17 -1.98
C GLU A 38 12.32 -7.68 -3.07
N VAL A 39 12.88 -7.05 -4.10
CA VAL A 39 12.13 -6.49 -5.22
C VAL A 39 12.42 -7.34 -6.44
N LYS A 40 11.39 -7.89 -7.06
CA LYS A 40 11.49 -8.74 -8.25
C LYS A 40 10.55 -8.26 -9.35
N ARG A 41 11.03 -8.21 -10.57
CA ARG A 41 10.16 -8.15 -11.74
C ARG A 41 9.57 -9.55 -11.97
N VAL A 42 8.25 -9.64 -12.00
CA VAL A 42 7.52 -10.92 -12.18
C VAL A 42 6.76 -10.97 -13.49
N GLY A 43 6.56 -9.82 -14.15
CA GLY A 43 5.86 -9.75 -15.42
C GLY A 43 6.15 -8.45 -16.18
N SER A 44 5.46 -8.29 -17.29
CA SER A 44 5.47 -7.08 -18.12
C SER A 44 4.06 -6.61 -18.36
N VAL A 45 3.83 -5.32 -18.28
CA VAL A 45 2.55 -4.68 -18.65
C VAL A 45 2.61 -4.33 -20.13
N LYS A 46 1.64 -4.83 -20.89
CA LYS A 46 1.53 -4.60 -22.34
C LYS A 46 0.27 -3.81 -22.67
N GLN A 47 0.39 -2.94 -23.66
CA GLN A 47 -0.73 -2.26 -24.30
C GLN A 47 -0.70 -2.61 -25.79
N GLY A 48 -1.56 -3.53 -26.21
CA GLY A 48 -1.42 -4.20 -27.51
C GLY A 48 -0.11 -4.99 -27.56
N ASP A 49 0.74 -4.73 -28.54
CA ASP A 49 2.05 -5.37 -28.70
C ASP A 49 3.17 -4.61 -28.02
N GLU A 50 2.95 -3.42 -27.51
CA GLU A 50 3.95 -2.57 -26.88
C GLU A 50 4.07 -2.86 -25.37
N MET A 51 5.33 -2.94 -24.89
CA MET A 51 5.62 -3.04 -23.46
C MET A 51 5.66 -1.66 -22.84
N VAL A 52 4.69 -1.36 -21.96
CA VAL A 52 4.51 -0.04 -21.33
C VAL A 52 4.92 -0.01 -19.85
N GLY A 53 5.25 -1.17 -19.28
CA GLY A 53 5.64 -1.24 -17.87
C GLY A 53 6.07 -2.62 -17.43
N ASN A 54 6.38 -2.75 -16.15
CA ASN A 54 6.73 -3.99 -15.49
C ASN A 54 5.79 -4.27 -14.32
N GLU A 55 5.39 -5.51 -14.15
CA GLU A 55 4.80 -6.01 -12.92
C GLU A 55 5.92 -6.35 -11.94
N VAL A 56 5.83 -5.79 -10.74
CA VAL A 56 6.83 -5.91 -9.68
C VAL A 56 6.22 -6.56 -8.45
N LEU A 57 6.94 -7.54 -7.89
CA LEU A 57 6.66 -8.14 -6.59
C LEU A 57 7.67 -7.63 -5.58
N VAL A 58 7.19 -7.10 -4.47
CA VAL A 58 7.98 -6.77 -3.28
C VAL A 58 7.64 -7.74 -2.17
N LYS A 59 8.65 -8.40 -1.63
CA LYS A 59 8.53 -9.32 -0.50
C LYS A 59 9.32 -8.80 0.71
N VAL A 60 8.65 -8.64 1.84
CA VAL A 60 9.30 -8.29 3.10
C VAL A 60 9.95 -9.54 3.69
N THR A 61 11.27 -9.67 3.56
CA THR A 61 12.01 -10.85 4.01
C THR A 61 12.49 -10.76 5.47
N LYS A 62 12.50 -9.56 6.05
CA LYS A 62 12.81 -9.29 7.46
C LYS A 62 12.08 -8.03 7.89
N ASN A 63 11.47 -8.06 9.06
CA ASN A 63 10.88 -6.89 9.70
C ASN A 63 11.01 -7.04 11.22
N LYS A 64 11.56 -6.02 11.90
CA LYS A 64 11.71 -5.98 13.36
C LYS A 64 10.60 -5.19 14.06
N VAL A 65 9.79 -4.44 13.31
CA VAL A 65 8.76 -3.53 13.85
C VAL A 65 7.32 -3.97 13.53
N ALA A 66 7.16 -4.99 12.66
CA ALA A 66 5.86 -5.56 12.31
C ALA A 66 6.04 -7.00 11.79
N PRO A 67 4.97 -7.81 11.63
CA PRO A 67 5.06 -9.15 11.07
C PRO A 67 5.72 -9.17 9.69
N PRO A 68 6.78 -10.00 9.49
CA PRO A 68 7.47 -10.13 8.21
C PRO A 68 6.67 -11.00 7.21
N PHE A 69 7.26 -11.22 6.03
CA PHE A 69 6.78 -12.11 4.95
C PHE A 69 5.51 -11.64 4.22
N LYS A 70 5.11 -10.39 4.42
CA LYS A 70 4.08 -9.77 3.57
C LYS A 70 4.63 -9.53 2.17
N GLU A 71 3.76 -9.65 1.18
CA GLU A 71 4.06 -9.42 -0.23
C GLU A 71 3.11 -8.35 -0.79
N ALA A 72 3.62 -7.52 -1.71
CA ALA A 72 2.85 -6.57 -2.48
C ALA A 72 3.22 -6.70 -3.96
N ARG A 73 2.21 -6.66 -4.83
CA ARG A 73 2.37 -6.64 -6.29
C ARG A 73 1.82 -5.35 -6.83
N PHE A 74 2.52 -4.72 -7.75
CA PHE A 74 2.08 -3.49 -8.38
C PHE A 74 2.76 -3.29 -9.74
N ASN A 75 2.15 -2.42 -10.56
CA ASN A 75 2.64 -2.08 -11.87
C ASN A 75 3.49 -0.81 -11.83
N VAL A 76 4.67 -0.88 -12.42
CA VAL A 76 5.56 0.27 -12.64
C VAL A 76 5.54 0.62 -14.11
N MET A 77 4.91 1.74 -14.45
CA MET A 77 4.77 2.22 -15.82
C MET A 77 6.01 3.02 -16.23
N TYR A 78 6.48 2.83 -17.46
CA TYR A 78 7.66 3.53 -17.97
C TYR A 78 7.40 5.05 -18.02
N GLY A 79 8.34 5.82 -17.48
CA GLY A 79 8.26 7.28 -17.42
C GLY A 79 7.23 7.87 -16.43
N GLN A 80 6.36 7.04 -15.81
CA GLN A 80 5.32 7.49 -14.89
C GLN A 80 5.51 6.96 -13.45
N GLY A 81 6.21 5.81 -13.29
CA GLY A 81 6.39 5.17 -11.99
C GLY A 81 5.22 4.24 -11.62
N ILE A 82 4.92 4.11 -10.33
CA ILE A 82 3.86 3.24 -9.81
C ILE A 82 2.48 3.77 -10.24
N SER A 83 1.66 2.89 -10.84
CA SER A 83 0.30 3.24 -11.28
C SER A 83 -0.66 3.28 -10.09
N LYS A 84 -0.81 4.47 -9.46
CA LYS A 84 -1.76 4.65 -8.34
C LYS A 84 -3.19 4.27 -8.74
N ILE A 85 -3.62 4.63 -9.95
CA ILE A 85 -4.98 4.32 -10.43
C ILE A 85 -5.17 2.81 -10.58
N GLY A 86 -4.15 2.12 -11.12
CA GLY A 86 -4.16 0.66 -11.22
C GLY A 86 -4.24 -0.03 -9.86
N GLU A 87 -3.50 0.48 -8.86
CA GLU A 87 -3.54 -0.06 -7.50
C GLU A 87 -4.91 0.12 -6.82
N ILE A 88 -5.50 1.31 -6.95
CA ILE A 88 -6.85 1.58 -6.42
C ILE A 88 -7.91 0.74 -7.14
N LEU A 89 -7.76 0.52 -8.46
CA LEU A 89 -8.66 -0.35 -9.22
C LEU A 89 -8.60 -1.81 -8.73
N ASP A 90 -7.39 -2.35 -8.52
CA ASP A 90 -7.20 -3.71 -8.03
C ASP A 90 -7.71 -3.84 -6.59
N ALA A 91 -7.32 -2.92 -5.70
CA ALA A 91 -7.84 -2.89 -4.34
C ALA A 91 -9.36 -2.74 -4.31
N GLY A 92 -9.93 -1.89 -5.16
CA GLY A 92 -11.39 -1.72 -5.30
C GLY A 92 -12.12 -3.02 -5.65
N ILE A 93 -11.51 -3.85 -6.50
CA ILE A 93 -12.05 -5.18 -6.83
C ILE A 93 -11.91 -6.12 -5.63
N ASP A 94 -10.74 -6.17 -5.00
CA ASP A 94 -10.44 -7.07 -3.88
C ASP A 94 -11.30 -6.79 -2.65
N PHE A 95 -11.67 -5.53 -2.43
CA PHE A 95 -12.51 -5.08 -1.33
C PHE A 95 -14.00 -4.94 -1.70
N GLY A 96 -14.39 -5.28 -2.94
CA GLY A 96 -15.78 -5.26 -3.39
C GLY A 96 -16.37 -3.87 -3.59
N VAL A 97 -15.56 -2.83 -3.66
CA VAL A 97 -15.97 -1.45 -4.01
C VAL A 97 -16.25 -1.34 -5.51
N ILE A 98 -15.44 -2.04 -6.31
CA ILE A 98 -15.59 -2.12 -7.77
C ILE A 98 -16.01 -3.53 -8.13
N SER A 99 -17.10 -3.67 -8.86
CA SER A 99 -17.53 -4.94 -9.42
C SER A 99 -16.87 -5.19 -10.77
N LYS A 100 -16.39 -6.44 -10.98
CA LYS A 100 -15.83 -6.90 -12.24
C LYS A 100 -16.57 -8.10 -12.75
N SER A 101 -17.11 -8.00 -13.94
CA SER A 101 -17.78 -9.11 -14.66
C SER A 101 -17.11 -9.30 -16.02
N GLY A 102 -16.30 -10.36 -16.15
CA GLY A 102 -15.44 -10.57 -17.32
C GLY A 102 -14.47 -9.40 -17.53
N SER A 103 -14.63 -8.67 -18.64
CA SER A 103 -13.85 -7.47 -18.95
C SER A 103 -14.53 -6.15 -18.53
N TRP A 104 -15.75 -6.18 -17.99
CA TRP A 104 -16.49 -5.01 -17.58
C TRP A 104 -16.25 -4.65 -16.11
N PHE A 105 -16.18 -3.35 -15.85
CA PHE A 105 -16.00 -2.78 -14.52
C PHE A 105 -17.15 -1.82 -14.22
N ALA A 106 -17.64 -1.84 -12.97
CA ALA A 106 -18.67 -0.93 -12.50
C ALA A 106 -18.41 -0.53 -11.04
N TYR A 107 -18.85 0.69 -10.69
CA TYR A 107 -18.80 1.25 -9.35
C TYR A 107 -20.24 1.57 -8.92
N GLY A 108 -20.80 0.78 -7.99
CA GLY A 108 -22.22 0.81 -7.73
C GLY A 108 -23.03 0.52 -9.01
N ASP A 109 -23.90 1.43 -9.39
CA ASP A 109 -24.71 1.34 -10.62
C ASP A 109 -24.01 1.99 -11.85
N GLU A 110 -22.89 2.66 -11.64
CA GLU A 110 -22.16 3.40 -12.68
C GLU A 110 -21.19 2.46 -13.43
N LYS A 111 -21.34 2.34 -14.74
CA LYS A 111 -20.44 1.55 -15.58
C LYS A 111 -19.16 2.33 -15.83
N LEU A 112 -18.01 1.82 -15.36
CA LEU A 112 -16.69 2.41 -15.60
C LEU A 112 -16.14 2.13 -16.99
N GLY A 113 -16.53 1.00 -17.60
CA GLY A 113 -16.12 0.65 -18.96
C GLY A 113 -15.65 -0.79 -19.12
N GLN A 114 -15.16 -1.09 -20.34
CA GLN A 114 -14.66 -2.40 -20.71
C GLN A 114 -13.13 -2.36 -20.87
N GLY A 115 -12.46 -3.29 -20.21
CA GLY A 115 -11.01 -3.44 -20.25
C GLY A 115 -10.29 -2.50 -19.28
N ARG A 116 -9.28 -3.05 -18.59
CA ARG A 116 -8.52 -2.36 -17.54
C ARG A 116 -7.94 -1.02 -18.00
N ILE A 117 -7.29 -1.00 -19.16
CA ILE A 117 -6.61 0.19 -19.69
C ILE A 117 -7.60 1.34 -19.94
N ASN A 118 -8.79 1.01 -20.48
CA ASN A 118 -9.82 2.01 -20.76
C ASN A 118 -10.38 2.60 -19.46
N VAL A 119 -10.57 1.75 -18.43
CA VAL A 119 -11.03 2.18 -17.10
C VAL A 119 -9.98 3.05 -16.43
N GLU A 120 -8.70 2.66 -16.45
CA GLU A 120 -7.61 3.48 -15.89
C GLU A 120 -7.53 4.85 -16.59
N LYS A 121 -7.71 4.89 -17.94
CA LYS A 121 -7.74 6.14 -18.69
C LYS A 121 -8.93 7.02 -18.30
N MET A 122 -10.11 6.43 -18.21
CA MET A 122 -11.33 7.13 -17.81
C MET A 122 -11.20 7.70 -16.38
N LEU A 123 -10.67 6.92 -15.43
CA LEU A 123 -10.43 7.38 -14.06
C LEU A 123 -9.36 8.46 -13.99
N LYS A 124 -8.38 8.46 -14.90
CA LYS A 124 -7.37 9.52 -15.01
C LYS A 124 -7.97 10.83 -15.48
N GLU A 125 -8.96 10.78 -16.37
CA GLU A 125 -9.68 11.95 -16.90
C GLU A 125 -10.76 12.44 -15.92
N ASN A 126 -11.38 11.54 -15.14
CA ASN A 126 -12.39 11.87 -14.14
C ASN A 126 -11.84 11.77 -12.72
N THR A 127 -11.13 12.82 -12.30
CA THR A 127 -10.46 12.89 -10.99
C THR A 127 -11.44 12.90 -9.81
N GLU A 128 -12.67 13.41 -10.00
CA GLU A 128 -13.69 13.43 -8.95
C GLU A 128 -14.20 12.03 -8.64
N LEU A 129 -14.53 11.26 -9.68
CA LEU A 129 -14.95 9.86 -9.54
C LEU A 129 -13.81 9.02 -8.94
N PHE A 130 -12.57 9.23 -9.42
CA PHE A 130 -11.41 8.55 -8.87
C PHE A 130 -11.24 8.83 -7.37
N SER A 131 -11.37 10.08 -6.92
CA SER A 131 -11.25 10.45 -5.51
C SER A 131 -12.33 9.81 -4.64
N ARG A 132 -13.58 9.68 -5.14
CA ARG A 132 -14.65 8.95 -4.43
C ARG A 132 -14.33 7.47 -4.26
N ILE A 133 -13.87 6.83 -5.34
CA ILE A 133 -13.49 5.41 -5.31
C ILE A 133 -12.29 5.21 -4.36
N GLU A 134 -11.27 6.07 -4.45
CA GLU A 134 -10.10 6.02 -3.58
C GLU A 134 -10.49 6.12 -2.10
N ALA A 135 -11.36 7.09 -1.74
CA ALA A 135 -11.82 7.27 -0.36
C ALA A 135 -12.51 6.01 0.18
N GLN A 136 -13.43 5.42 -0.58
CA GLN A 136 -14.12 4.19 -0.16
C GLN A 136 -13.19 2.99 -0.06
N VAL A 137 -12.25 2.85 -0.99
CA VAL A 137 -11.24 1.77 -0.94
C VAL A 137 -10.37 1.92 0.31
N MET A 138 -9.92 3.14 0.60
CA MET A 138 -9.09 3.41 1.79
C MET A 138 -9.86 3.18 3.09
N GLU A 139 -11.14 3.51 3.14
CA GLU A 139 -12.01 3.21 4.29
C GLU A 139 -12.11 1.70 4.52
N LYS A 140 -12.38 0.93 3.46
CA LYS A 140 -12.43 -0.54 3.55
C LYS A 140 -11.11 -1.18 3.98
N ILE A 141 -9.98 -0.61 3.55
CA ILE A 141 -8.65 -1.04 3.98
C ILE A 141 -8.47 -0.76 5.48
N ARG A 142 -8.85 0.43 5.97
CA ARG A 142 -8.77 0.79 7.40
C ARG A 142 -9.63 -0.11 8.27
N GLU A 143 -10.88 -0.37 7.88
CA GLU A 143 -11.78 -1.30 8.55
C GLU A 143 -11.13 -2.69 8.70
N LYS A 144 -10.57 -3.23 7.59
CA LYS A 144 -9.94 -4.56 7.58
C LYS A 144 -8.68 -4.62 8.43
N LEU A 145 -7.94 -3.53 8.55
CA LEU A 145 -6.73 -3.43 9.36
C LEU A 145 -7.03 -3.10 10.83
N GLY A 146 -8.29 -2.80 11.18
CA GLY A 146 -8.69 -2.40 12.53
C GLY A 146 -8.18 -1.02 12.95
N LEU A 147 -7.81 -0.16 12.00
CA LEU A 147 -7.21 1.16 12.26
C LEU A 147 -8.26 2.21 12.65
N ASN A 148 -9.55 1.97 12.41
CA ASN A 148 -10.63 2.91 12.77
C ASN A 148 -10.81 3.00 14.28
N ALA A 149 -10.53 1.93 15.04
CA ALA A 149 -10.66 1.92 16.51
C ALA A 149 -9.58 2.77 17.22
N GLU A 150 -8.46 3.03 16.59
CA GLU A 150 -7.38 3.86 17.16
C GLU A 150 -7.62 5.36 16.96
N GLU A 151 -8.27 5.75 15.86
CA GLU A 151 -8.64 7.16 15.61
C GLU A 151 -9.79 7.61 16.51
N GLU A 152 -10.83 6.78 16.74
CA GLU A 152 -11.93 7.07 17.67
C GLU A 152 -11.43 7.22 19.11
N ASN A 153 -10.52 6.33 19.57
CA ASN A 153 -9.93 6.43 20.90
C ASN A 153 -9.04 7.68 21.05
N SER A 154 -8.35 8.13 20.01
CA SER A 154 -7.52 9.32 20.06
C SER A 154 -8.33 10.61 20.04
N GLU A 155 -9.50 10.63 19.42
CA GLU A 155 -10.44 11.76 19.44
C GLU A 155 -11.20 11.84 20.76
N GLU A 156 -11.59 10.71 21.35
CA GLU A 156 -12.20 10.69 22.70
C GLU A 156 -11.24 11.20 23.79
N ILE A 157 -9.95 10.85 23.71
CA ILE A 157 -8.93 11.34 24.64
C ILE A 157 -8.76 12.85 24.51
N LYS A 158 -8.66 13.39 23.29
CA LYS A 158 -8.53 14.83 23.04
C LYS A 158 -9.75 15.62 23.48
N ASN A 159 -10.94 15.07 23.30
CA ASN A 159 -12.19 15.70 23.75
C ASN A 159 -12.35 15.66 25.28
N SER A 160 -11.81 14.64 25.95
CA SER A 160 -11.82 14.57 27.42
C SER A 160 -10.80 15.52 28.06
N GLU A 161 -9.66 15.75 27.45
CA GLU A 161 -8.65 16.72 27.90
C GLU A 161 -9.15 18.18 27.74
N ASN A 162 -9.79 18.51 26.64
CA ASN A 162 -10.34 19.86 26.40
C ASN A 162 -11.52 20.21 27.32
N ASN A 163 -12.26 19.24 27.85
CA ASN A 163 -13.34 19.47 28.77
C ASN A 163 -12.89 19.66 30.22
N ASN A 164 -11.69 19.20 30.58
CA ASN A 164 -11.14 19.42 31.93
C ASN A 164 -10.50 20.79 32.11
N ASP A 165 -9.93 21.38 31.06
CA ASP A 165 -9.34 22.72 31.13
C ASP A 165 -10.39 23.86 31.24
N SER A 166 -11.66 23.57 30.91
CA SER A 166 -12.73 24.56 30.96
C SER A 166 -13.38 24.69 32.35
N ASN A 167 -13.14 23.76 33.27
CA ASN A 167 -13.79 23.75 34.59
C ASN A 167 -12.93 24.33 35.73
N ASP A 168 -11.64 24.59 35.49
CA ASP A 168 -10.75 25.13 36.54
C ASP A 168 -10.69 26.66 36.59
N SER A 169 -11.39 27.39 35.70
CA SER A 169 -11.34 28.85 35.60
C SER A 169 -12.49 29.58 36.37
N ASN A 170 -13.40 28.86 37.01
CA ASN A 170 -14.61 29.48 37.62
C ASN A 170 -14.69 29.44 39.17
N ASN A 171 -13.59 29.11 39.88
CA ASN A 171 -13.64 29.02 41.34
C ASN A 171 -12.64 29.93 42.06
N SER A 172 -12.46 31.17 41.61
CA SER A 172 -11.69 32.17 42.35
C SER A 172 -12.37 33.56 42.28
N ASN A 173 -13.52 33.68 42.93
CA ASN A 173 -14.04 34.97 43.40
C ASN A 173 -15.18 34.66 44.36
N GLU A 174 -14.89 34.67 45.66
CA GLU A 174 -15.78 35.04 46.75
C GLU A 174 -15.08 34.70 48.07
N THR A 175 -14.44 35.70 48.68
CA THR A 175 -14.48 36.01 50.12
C THR A 175 -13.51 37.16 50.39
N GLU A 176 -14.07 38.37 50.40
CA GLU A 176 -13.66 39.48 51.28
C GLU A 176 -14.95 40.15 51.74
N ASP A 177 -15.29 39.92 53.04
CA ASP A 177 -15.77 40.88 54.04
C ASP A 177 -15.77 40.18 55.39
#